data_ee927fc94c2c5379966240632229a6be
#
_entry.id   ee927fc94c2c5379966240632229a6be
#
_cell.length_a   1.000
_cell.length_b   1.000
_cell.length_c   1.000
_cell.angle_alpha   90.00
_cell.angle_beta   90.00
_cell.angle_gamma   90.00
#
_symmetry.space_group_name_H-M   'P 1'
#
loop_
_entity.id
_entity.type
_entity.pdbx_description
1 polymer ?
#
loop_
_entity_poly.entity_id
_entity_poly.type
_entity_poly.pdbx_seq_one_letter_code
_entity_poly.pdbx_strand_id
1 'polypeptide(L)'
;KAVETMDGRPVIIRTLDIGGDKEVPALDLEKEQNPFLGYRAIRICLDRTDLFLVQLRALLRAARYGDLRIMFPMISSVDELRNAKQVLREARDLLDAEGVDYNPNVKVGIMVEIPVAAVCADVLAQEADFFSIGTNDLIQYSCAVDRINEKISYLYRPLHPGVLRLIAMTAKAANENGIECGVCGEMAGTPGMASVLCGLGVTN
;
A
#
# COMPACT_ATOMS: atom_id res chain seq x y z
N LYS A 1 4.33 -20.54 -5.32
CA LYS A 1 3.32 -20.84 -6.35
C LYS A 1 2.94 -19.59 -7.15
N ALA A 2 2.31 -18.53 -6.64
CA ALA A 2 1.97 -17.33 -7.43
C ALA A 2 3.21 -16.69 -8.08
N VAL A 3 4.27 -16.47 -7.32
CA VAL A 3 5.53 -15.87 -7.80
C VAL A 3 6.18 -16.72 -8.91
N GLU A 4 6.21 -18.03 -8.74
CA GLU A 4 6.74 -18.97 -9.75
C GLU A 4 5.90 -18.96 -11.04
N THR A 5 4.57 -18.91 -10.91
CA THR A 5 3.66 -18.88 -12.07
C THR A 5 3.81 -17.60 -12.91
N MET A 6 4.24 -16.50 -12.29
CA MET A 6 4.43 -15.22 -12.97
C MET A 6 5.72 -15.15 -13.82
N ASP A 7 6.59 -16.15 -13.75
CA ASP A 7 7.75 -16.34 -14.62
C ASP A 7 8.60 -15.05 -14.79
N GLY A 8 9.12 -14.55 -13.68
CA GLY A 8 9.97 -13.36 -13.63
C GLY A 8 9.24 -12.01 -13.65
N ARG A 9 7.92 -12.01 -13.88
CA ARG A 9 7.13 -10.78 -13.77
C ARG A 9 6.91 -10.41 -12.29
N PRO A 10 6.87 -9.10 -11.94
CA PRO A 10 6.72 -8.68 -10.56
C PRO A 10 5.37 -9.10 -9.98
N VAL A 11 5.41 -9.55 -8.72
CA VAL A 11 4.23 -9.88 -7.91
C VAL A 11 4.23 -8.97 -6.68
N ILE A 12 3.35 -7.99 -6.65
CA ILE A 12 3.21 -7.10 -5.50
C ILE A 12 2.25 -7.74 -4.50
N ILE A 13 2.73 -7.97 -3.28
CA ILE A 13 1.92 -8.47 -2.18
C ILE A 13 1.74 -7.35 -1.15
N ARG A 14 0.50 -6.94 -0.96
CA ARG A 14 0.12 -6.03 0.10
C ARG A 14 0.13 -6.76 1.44
N THR A 15 0.74 -6.13 2.46
CA THR A 15 0.62 -6.63 3.83
C THR A 15 -0.81 -6.47 4.35
N LEU A 16 -1.08 -7.04 5.51
CA LEU A 16 -2.40 -7.12 6.10
C LEU A 16 -3.13 -5.77 6.04
N ASP A 17 -4.30 -5.77 5.42
CA ASP A 17 -5.22 -4.63 5.38
C ASP A 17 -6.60 -5.08 5.84
N ILE A 18 -6.76 -5.13 7.15
CA ILE A 18 -7.97 -5.45 7.88
C ILE A 18 -8.35 -4.28 8.77
N GLY A 19 -9.58 -4.31 9.31
CA GLY A 19 -10.22 -3.18 9.95
C GLY A 19 -11.07 -2.40 8.93
N GLY A 20 -11.69 -1.32 9.33
CA GLY A 20 -12.68 -0.65 8.50
C GLY A 20 -13.95 -1.50 8.35
N ASP A 21 -14.22 -1.95 7.12
CA ASP A 21 -15.34 -2.82 6.75
C ASP A 21 -15.04 -4.32 6.86
N LYS A 22 -13.79 -4.69 7.18
CA LYS A 22 -13.32 -6.08 7.20
C LYS A 22 -13.17 -6.57 8.63
N GLU A 23 -14.19 -7.26 9.12
CA GLU A 23 -14.12 -7.91 10.42
C GLU A 23 -13.31 -9.22 10.34
N VAL A 24 -12.36 -9.38 11.26
CA VAL A 24 -11.61 -10.63 11.44
C VAL A 24 -11.83 -11.09 12.88
N PRO A 25 -12.76 -12.04 13.11
CA PRO A 25 -13.09 -12.49 14.46
C PRO A 25 -11.89 -12.98 15.29
N ALA A 26 -10.87 -13.54 14.62
CA ALA A 26 -9.67 -14.03 15.26
C ALA A 26 -8.77 -12.95 15.92
N LEU A 27 -8.99 -11.68 15.60
CA LEU A 27 -8.19 -10.57 16.14
C LEU A 27 -8.91 -9.80 17.25
N ASP A 28 -10.17 -10.11 17.50
CA ASP A 28 -10.99 -9.50 18.58
C ASP A 28 -10.84 -7.95 18.64
N LEU A 29 -10.96 -7.32 17.46
CA LEU A 29 -10.82 -5.87 17.35
C LEU A 29 -12.04 -5.18 17.95
N GLU A 30 -11.81 -4.18 18.78
CA GLU A 30 -12.87 -3.36 19.34
C GLU A 30 -13.66 -2.63 18.24
N LYS A 31 -14.96 -2.49 18.47
CA LYS A 31 -15.83 -1.77 17.53
C LYS A 31 -15.60 -0.27 17.63
N GLU A 32 -15.13 0.35 16.55
CA GLU A 32 -14.88 1.78 16.47
C GLU A 32 -16.07 2.55 15.87
N GLN A 33 -16.17 3.84 16.19
CA GLN A 33 -17.21 4.71 15.60
C GLN A 33 -16.92 5.09 14.15
N ASN A 34 -15.64 5.19 13.79
CA ASN A 34 -15.17 5.52 12.46
C ASN A 34 -14.08 4.53 11.99
N PRO A 35 -14.44 3.28 11.69
CA PRO A 35 -13.49 2.20 11.46
C PRO A 35 -12.49 2.50 10.31
N PHE A 36 -12.93 3.21 9.27
CA PHE A 36 -12.05 3.59 8.16
C PHE A 36 -10.96 4.59 8.56
N LEU A 37 -11.17 5.37 9.63
CA LEU A 37 -10.21 6.33 10.18
C LEU A 37 -9.45 5.79 11.40
N GLY A 38 -9.73 4.57 11.80
CA GLY A 38 -9.31 3.99 13.06
C GLY A 38 -8.13 3.04 12.97
N TYR A 39 -8.20 2.01 13.80
CA TYR A 39 -7.19 0.97 13.99
C TYR A 39 -7.28 -0.08 12.87
N ARG A 40 -6.54 0.15 11.78
CA ARG A 40 -6.54 -0.72 10.60
C ARG A 40 -5.17 -0.81 9.93
N ALA A 41 -4.99 -1.82 9.11
CA ALA A 41 -3.87 -2.02 8.20
C ALA A 41 -2.49 -1.90 8.89
N ILE A 42 -1.62 -0.98 8.44
CA ILE A 42 -0.27 -0.82 9.00
C ILE A 42 -0.30 -0.45 10.48
N ARG A 43 -1.34 0.24 10.96
CA ARG A 43 -1.49 0.60 12.38
C ARG A 43 -1.61 -0.65 13.25
N ILE A 44 -2.40 -1.64 12.80
CA ILE A 44 -2.47 -2.96 13.44
C ILE A 44 -1.12 -3.66 13.37
N CYS A 45 -0.48 -3.66 12.20
CA CYS A 45 0.79 -4.35 11.98
C CYS A 45 1.92 -3.81 12.88
N LEU A 46 1.96 -2.50 13.11
CA LEU A 46 2.98 -1.87 13.96
C LEU A 46 2.73 -2.07 15.46
N ASP A 47 1.48 -2.24 15.86
CA ASP A 47 1.12 -2.56 17.25
C ASP A 47 1.23 -4.07 17.53
N ARG A 48 0.78 -4.90 16.59
CA ARG A 48 0.82 -6.36 16.67
C ARG A 48 1.97 -6.91 15.82
N THR A 49 3.19 -6.56 16.21
CA THR A 49 4.41 -6.98 15.50
C THR A 49 4.59 -8.50 15.47
N ASP A 50 4.01 -9.23 16.42
CA ASP A 50 3.94 -10.69 16.42
C ASP A 50 3.30 -11.23 15.14
N LEU A 51 2.16 -10.69 14.75
CA LEU A 51 1.46 -11.07 13.50
C LEU A 51 2.21 -10.58 12.26
N PHE A 52 2.71 -9.34 12.32
CA PHE A 52 3.40 -8.73 11.19
C PHE A 52 4.68 -9.47 10.84
N LEU A 53 5.47 -9.88 11.83
CA LEU A 53 6.68 -10.69 11.65
C LEU A 53 6.38 -12.02 10.95
N VAL A 54 5.30 -12.72 11.32
CA VAL A 54 4.90 -13.96 10.62
C VAL A 54 4.68 -13.73 9.15
N GLN A 55 3.94 -12.66 8.78
CA GLN A 55 3.67 -12.33 7.39
C GLN A 55 4.95 -11.95 6.64
N LEU A 56 5.77 -11.06 7.20
CA LEU A 56 7.00 -10.58 6.57
C LEU A 56 8.00 -11.71 6.35
N ARG A 57 8.19 -12.60 7.32
CA ARG A 57 9.02 -13.79 7.17
C ARG A 57 8.53 -14.72 6.04
N ALA A 58 7.22 -14.91 5.93
CA ALA A 58 6.64 -15.69 4.85
C ALA A 58 6.87 -15.05 3.47
N LEU A 59 6.74 -13.71 3.36
CA LEU A 59 6.99 -12.96 2.13
C LEU A 59 8.46 -12.99 1.72
N LEU A 60 9.39 -12.79 2.65
CA LEU A 60 10.83 -12.87 2.40
C LEU A 60 11.25 -14.26 1.87
N ARG A 61 10.71 -15.34 2.47
CA ARG A 61 10.92 -16.71 2.00
C ARG A 61 10.32 -16.95 0.61
N ALA A 62 9.10 -16.45 0.38
CA ALA A 62 8.44 -16.59 -0.91
C ALA A 62 9.17 -15.84 -2.04
N ALA A 63 9.85 -14.74 -1.73
CA ALA A 63 10.60 -13.93 -2.67
C ALA A 63 11.85 -14.64 -3.27
N ARG A 64 12.23 -15.80 -2.77
CA ARG A 64 13.27 -16.66 -3.40
C ARG A 64 12.84 -17.21 -4.77
N TYR A 65 11.55 -17.29 -4.99
CA TYR A 65 10.98 -17.96 -6.16
C TYR A 65 10.64 -17.01 -7.32
N GLY A 66 10.99 -15.73 -7.23
CA GLY A 66 10.81 -14.72 -8.28
C GLY A 66 10.72 -13.28 -7.75
N ASP A 67 10.34 -12.33 -8.59
CA ASP A 67 10.23 -10.91 -8.24
C ASP A 67 8.97 -10.64 -7.38
N LEU A 68 9.06 -10.97 -6.09
CA LEU A 68 8.07 -10.57 -5.10
C LEU A 68 8.44 -9.22 -4.52
N ARG A 69 7.47 -8.33 -4.46
CA ARG A 69 7.59 -6.99 -3.87
C ARG A 69 6.60 -6.82 -2.73
N ILE A 70 7.02 -6.23 -1.64
CA ILE A 70 6.18 -5.99 -0.46
C ILE A 70 5.61 -4.58 -0.54
N MET A 71 4.31 -4.44 -0.29
CA MET A 71 3.62 -3.15 -0.28
C MET A 71 2.94 -2.91 1.06
N PHE A 72 3.28 -1.80 1.72
CA PHE A 72 2.64 -1.39 2.97
C PHE A 72 1.42 -0.49 2.70
N PRO A 73 0.23 -0.88 3.18
CA PRO A 73 -0.98 -0.05 3.05
C PRO A 73 -1.04 1.04 4.11
N MET A 74 -1.87 2.05 3.91
CA MET A 74 -2.24 3.08 4.90
C MET A 74 -1.06 3.86 5.51
N ILE A 75 0.05 3.97 4.79
CA ILE A 75 1.18 4.81 5.22
C ILE A 75 0.79 6.28 5.14
N SER A 76 0.95 7.00 6.25
CA SER A 76 0.66 8.43 6.35
C SER A 76 1.89 9.30 6.59
N SER A 77 3.02 8.69 6.99
CA SER A 77 4.25 9.42 7.30
C SER A 77 5.50 8.60 6.99
N VAL A 78 6.64 9.29 6.90
CA VAL A 78 7.97 8.66 6.76
C VAL A 78 8.30 7.81 7.97
N ASP A 79 7.89 8.24 9.17
CA ASP A 79 8.17 7.49 10.40
C ASP A 79 7.40 6.15 10.43
N GLU A 80 6.15 6.12 9.97
CA GLU A 80 5.42 4.84 9.82
C GLU A 80 6.13 3.91 8.84
N LEU A 81 6.59 4.43 7.70
CA LEU A 81 7.35 3.63 6.71
C LEU A 81 8.65 3.10 7.31
N ARG A 82 9.40 3.93 8.06
CA ARG A 82 10.63 3.53 8.73
C ARG A 82 10.39 2.48 9.80
N ASN A 83 9.32 2.61 10.59
CA ASN A 83 8.92 1.62 11.58
C ASN A 83 8.55 0.28 10.93
N ALA A 84 7.79 0.30 9.84
CA ALA A 84 7.47 -0.93 9.09
C ALA A 84 8.73 -1.60 8.51
N LYS A 85 9.67 -0.81 8.00
CA LYS A 85 10.97 -1.31 7.54
C LYS A 85 11.84 -1.85 8.69
N GLN A 86 11.69 -1.31 9.91
CA GLN A 86 12.39 -1.85 11.09
C GLN A 86 11.89 -3.26 11.39
N VAL A 87 10.56 -3.48 11.42
CA VAL A 87 10.01 -4.84 11.64
C VAL A 87 10.43 -5.79 10.50
N LEU A 88 10.56 -5.29 9.27
CA LEU A 88 11.10 -6.10 8.17
C LEU A 88 12.56 -6.49 8.39
N ARG A 89 13.39 -5.62 8.96
CA ARG A 89 14.78 -5.96 9.35
C ARG A 89 14.78 -7.04 10.42
N GLU A 90 13.97 -6.91 11.45
CA GLU A 90 13.81 -7.92 12.50
C GLU A 90 13.38 -9.29 11.94
N ALA A 91 12.48 -9.28 10.93
CA ALA A 91 12.09 -10.51 10.24
C ALA A 91 13.25 -11.17 9.49
N ARG A 92 14.18 -10.38 8.92
CA ARG A 92 15.43 -10.89 8.29
C ARG A 92 16.37 -11.48 9.35
N ASP A 93 16.61 -10.74 10.42
CA ASP A 93 17.49 -11.17 11.51
C ASP A 93 17.04 -12.52 12.11
N LEU A 94 15.71 -12.69 12.27
CA LEU A 94 15.13 -13.96 12.73
C LEU A 94 15.36 -15.11 11.74
N LEU A 95 15.21 -14.86 10.43
CA LEU A 95 15.47 -15.87 9.41
C LEU A 95 16.94 -16.24 9.33
N ASP A 96 17.84 -15.26 9.47
CA ASP A 96 19.28 -15.47 9.51
C ASP A 96 19.68 -16.32 10.75
N ALA A 97 19.14 -16.02 11.92
CA ALA A 97 19.41 -16.76 13.15
C ALA A 97 18.91 -18.23 13.08
N GLU A 98 17.85 -18.48 12.32
CA GLU A 98 17.30 -19.83 12.10
C GLU A 98 17.98 -20.58 10.93
N GLY A 99 18.88 -19.93 10.17
CA GLY A 99 19.51 -20.50 8.99
C GLY A 99 18.52 -20.76 7.86
N VAL A 100 17.43 -19.98 7.76
CA VAL A 100 16.40 -20.12 6.76
C VAL A 100 16.69 -19.21 5.57
N ASP A 101 16.80 -19.79 4.41
CA ASP A 101 17.04 -19.05 3.16
C ASP A 101 15.86 -18.14 2.78
N TYR A 102 16.16 -16.91 2.37
CA TYR A 102 15.21 -15.91 1.88
C TYR A 102 15.86 -14.98 0.84
N ASN A 103 15.09 -14.09 0.21
CA ASN A 103 15.63 -13.04 -0.65
C ASN A 103 15.87 -11.77 0.18
N PRO A 104 17.12 -11.33 0.41
CA PRO A 104 17.40 -10.12 1.18
C PRO A 104 17.09 -8.82 0.42
N ASN A 105 16.97 -8.88 -0.91
CA ASN A 105 16.82 -7.73 -1.79
C ASN A 105 15.37 -7.50 -2.26
N VAL A 106 14.39 -7.83 -1.41
CA VAL A 106 12.99 -7.59 -1.72
C VAL A 106 12.70 -6.10 -1.78
N LYS A 107 12.13 -5.64 -2.89
CA LYS A 107 11.65 -4.27 -3.02
C LYS A 107 10.48 -4.00 -2.09
N VAL A 108 10.49 -2.82 -1.46
CA VAL A 108 9.48 -2.38 -0.50
C VAL A 108 8.85 -1.08 -0.97
N GLY A 109 7.58 -1.13 -1.31
CA GLY A 109 6.81 0.05 -1.70
C GLY A 109 5.68 0.34 -0.72
N ILE A 110 4.96 1.41 -1.00
CA ILE A 110 3.79 1.82 -0.22
C ILE A 110 2.56 1.97 -1.11
N MET A 111 1.40 1.77 -0.52
CA MET A 111 0.14 2.19 -1.11
C MET A 111 -0.11 3.66 -0.74
N VAL A 112 -0.12 4.52 -1.75
CA VAL A 112 -0.46 5.94 -1.56
C VAL A 112 -1.97 6.07 -1.68
N GLU A 113 -2.63 6.09 -0.54
CA GLU A 113 -4.10 6.07 -0.43
C GLU A 113 -4.65 7.05 0.63
N ILE A 114 -3.75 7.65 1.41
CA ILE A 114 -4.09 8.72 2.34
C ILE A 114 -3.65 10.06 1.71
N PRO A 115 -4.51 11.10 1.71
CA PRO A 115 -4.18 12.38 1.07
C PRO A 115 -2.87 13.01 1.55
N VAL A 116 -2.55 12.90 2.84
CA VAL A 116 -1.28 13.43 3.38
C VAL A 116 -0.07 12.71 2.80
N ALA A 117 -0.16 11.40 2.52
CA ALA A 117 0.93 10.67 1.86
C ALA A 117 1.16 11.15 0.42
N ALA A 118 0.08 11.46 -0.31
CA ALA A 118 0.19 12.02 -1.65
C ALA A 118 0.81 13.43 -1.65
N VAL A 119 0.48 14.25 -0.63
CA VAL A 119 1.08 15.59 -0.45
C VAL A 119 2.57 15.51 -0.09
N CYS A 120 2.97 14.50 0.70
CA CYS A 120 4.36 14.28 1.14
C CYS A 120 5.07 13.20 0.30
N ALA A 121 4.59 12.95 -0.91
CA ALA A 121 5.13 11.88 -1.75
C ALA A 121 6.61 12.07 -2.12
N ASP A 122 7.10 13.29 -2.19
CA ASP A 122 8.48 13.64 -2.46
C ASP A 122 9.46 13.10 -1.39
N VAL A 123 9.10 13.19 -0.11
CA VAL A 123 9.92 12.63 0.97
C VAL A 123 9.72 11.12 1.12
N LEU A 124 8.51 10.60 0.87
CA LEU A 124 8.23 9.17 0.88
C LEU A 124 8.94 8.43 -0.27
N ALA A 125 9.07 9.07 -1.45
CA ALA A 125 9.77 8.51 -2.60
C ALA A 125 11.28 8.28 -2.37
N GLN A 126 11.88 9.01 -1.44
CA GLN A 126 13.28 8.80 -1.05
C GLN A 126 13.50 7.53 -0.23
N GLU A 127 12.43 7.00 0.33
CA GLU A 127 12.47 5.85 1.24
C GLU A 127 11.80 4.60 0.64
N ALA A 128 10.93 4.73 -0.35
CA ALA A 128 10.22 3.62 -0.97
C ALA A 128 10.85 3.21 -2.31
N ASP A 129 10.77 1.93 -2.67
CA ASP A 129 11.24 1.42 -3.96
C ASP A 129 10.19 1.56 -5.07
N PHE A 130 8.92 1.75 -4.73
CA PHE A 130 7.83 2.00 -5.67
C PHE A 130 6.59 2.55 -4.94
N PHE A 131 5.72 3.20 -5.69
CA PHE A 131 4.39 3.58 -5.26
C PHE A 131 3.31 2.80 -5.99
N SER A 132 2.21 2.51 -5.27
CA SER A 132 0.97 2.03 -5.86
C SER A 132 -0.17 2.89 -5.33
N ILE A 133 -0.86 3.61 -6.20
CA ILE A 133 -1.91 4.54 -5.79
C ILE A 133 -3.20 3.75 -5.53
N GLY A 134 -3.63 3.70 -4.27
CA GLY A 134 -4.88 3.10 -3.83
C GLY A 134 -6.06 4.05 -4.03
N THR A 135 -6.56 4.16 -5.27
CA THR A 135 -7.55 5.20 -5.61
C THR A 135 -8.84 5.09 -4.84
N ASN A 136 -9.24 3.90 -4.41
CA ASN A 136 -10.47 3.73 -3.66
C ASN A 136 -10.46 4.50 -2.33
N ASP A 137 -9.46 4.27 -1.50
CA ASP A 137 -9.32 4.95 -0.23
C ASP A 137 -8.85 6.41 -0.42
N LEU A 138 -8.00 6.69 -1.42
CA LEU A 138 -7.60 8.06 -1.73
C LEU A 138 -8.80 8.96 -2.06
N ILE A 139 -9.75 8.48 -2.87
CA ILE A 139 -10.96 9.22 -3.19
C ILE A 139 -11.84 9.37 -1.94
N GLN A 140 -12.06 8.27 -1.21
CA GLN A 140 -12.86 8.26 0.01
C GLN A 140 -12.38 9.29 1.02
N TYR A 141 -11.09 9.28 1.35
CA TYR A 141 -10.51 10.22 2.31
C TYR A 141 -10.43 11.66 1.79
N SER A 142 -10.15 11.85 0.50
CA SER A 142 -10.07 13.19 -0.10
C SER A 142 -11.44 13.86 -0.20
N CYS A 143 -12.48 13.11 -0.49
CA CYS A 143 -13.84 13.61 -0.61
C CYS A 143 -14.63 13.53 0.70
N ALA A 144 -14.03 12.97 1.78
CA ALA A 144 -14.71 12.70 3.05
C ALA A 144 -16.03 11.95 2.87
N VAL A 145 -16.03 10.91 2.02
CA VAL A 145 -17.22 10.14 1.67
C VAL A 145 -16.98 8.65 1.89
N ASP A 146 -17.85 8.00 2.62
CA ASP A 146 -17.89 6.55 2.71
C ASP A 146 -18.47 5.98 1.41
N ARG A 147 -17.64 5.27 0.63
CA ARG A 147 -18.01 4.69 -0.68
C ARG A 147 -19.13 3.65 -0.60
N ILE A 148 -19.32 3.03 0.56
CA ILE A 148 -20.39 2.03 0.76
C ILE A 148 -21.70 2.65 1.23
N ASN A 149 -21.73 3.94 1.56
CA ASN A 149 -22.95 4.64 1.95
C ASN A 149 -23.71 5.11 0.69
N GLU A 150 -24.75 4.38 0.32
CA GLU A 150 -25.57 4.64 -0.87
C GLU A 150 -26.15 6.05 -0.93
N LYS A 151 -26.44 6.68 0.23
CA LYS A 151 -27.04 8.03 0.28
C LYS A 151 -26.11 9.13 -0.19
N ILE A 152 -24.79 8.94 -0.05
CA ILE A 152 -23.76 9.95 -0.36
C ILE A 152 -22.75 9.49 -1.38
N SER A 153 -22.88 8.27 -1.92
CA SER A 153 -21.94 7.70 -2.91
C SER A 153 -21.77 8.57 -4.16
N TYR A 154 -22.72 9.43 -4.48
CA TYR A 154 -22.62 10.41 -5.57
C TYR A 154 -21.49 11.43 -5.37
N LEU A 155 -20.98 11.60 -4.15
CA LEU A 155 -19.82 12.43 -3.82
C LEU A 155 -18.48 11.69 -4.07
N TYR A 156 -18.52 10.37 -4.19
CA TYR A 156 -17.35 9.57 -4.56
C TYR A 156 -17.04 9.76 -6.04
N ARG A 157 -16.16 10.72 -6.33
CA ARG A 157 -15.90 11.19 -7.70
C ARG A 157 -14.45 10.95 -8.12
N PRO A 158 -14.17 9.88 -8.89
CA PRO A 158 -12.79 9.57 -9.35
C PRO A 158 -12.13 10.72 -10.12
N LEU A 159 -12.90 11.46 -10.91
CA LEU A 159 -12.42 12.61 -11.69
C LEU A 159 -12.48 13.94 -10.93
N HIS A 160 -12.61 13.91 -9.60
CA HIS A 160 -12.56 15.14 -8.82
C HIS A 160 -11.20 15.84 -9.00
N PRO A 161 -11.15 17.16 -9.32
CA PRO A 161 -9.89 17.85 -9.58
C PRO A 161 -8.86 17.72 -8.44
N GLY A 162 -9.32 17.68 -7.19
CA GLY A 162 -8.46 17.47 -6.02
C GLY A 162 -7.81 16.08 -6.04
N VAL A 163 -8.57 15.04 -6.36
CA VAL A 163 -8.06 13.65 -6.47
C VAL A 163 -7.03 13.56 -7.61
N LEU A 164 -7.34 14.10 -8.80
CA LEU A 164 -6.40 14.10 -9.92
C LEU A 164 -5.10 14.83 -9.60
N ARG A 165 -5.16 15.92 -8.83
CA ARG A 165 -3.95 16.62 -8.36
C ARG A 165 -3.12 15.78 -7.41
N LEU A 166 -3.73 15.06 -6.48
CA LEU A 166 -3.02 14.14 -5.56
C LEU A 166 -2.35 13.01 -6.33
N ILE A 167 -3.02 12.43 -7.32
CA ILE A 167 -2.44 11.42 -8.21
C ILE A 167 -1.25 12.01 -8.98
N ALA A 168 -1.39 13.19 -9.57
CA ALA A 168 -0.32 13.86 -10.31
C ALA A 168 0.90 14.19 -9.41
N MET A 169 0.65 14.68 -8.18
CA MET A 169 1.72 14.93 -7.22
C MET A 169 2.49 13.66 -6.86
N THR A 170 1.77 12.56 -6.63
CA THR A 170 2.37 11.26 -6.33
C THR A 170 3.20 10.73 -7.50
N ALA A 171 2.64 10.75 -8.71
CA ALA A 171 3.34 10.30 -9.92
C ALA A 171 4.57 11.16 -10.22
N LYS A 172 4.45 12.48 -10.07
CA LYS A 172 5.59 13.42 -10.24
C LYS A 172 6.71 13.09 -9.26
N ALA A 173 6.40 12.95 -7.98
CA ALA A 173 7.39 12.63 -6.95
C ALA A 173 8.10 11.29 -7.22
N ALA A 174 7.37 10.27 -7.65
CA ALA A 174 7.95 8.99 -8.04
C ALA A 174 8.90 9.13 -9.23
N ASN A 175 8.47 9.82 -10.30
CA ASN A 175 9.27 10.03 -11.50
C ASN A 175 10.55 10.84 -11.20
N GLU A 176 10.47 11.88 -10.38
CA GLU A 176 11.62 12.69 -9.97
C GLU A 176 12.64 11.91 -9.12
N ASN A 177 12.19 10.88 -8.40
CA ASN A 177 13.05 9.98 -7.61
C ASN A 177 13.40 8.66 -8.34
N GLY A 178 12.96 8.48 -9.58
CA GLY A 178 13.29 7.30 -10.40
C GLY A 178 12.67 6.00 -9.90
N ILE A 179 11.55 6.06 -9.18
CA ILE A 179 10.82 4.89 -8.71
C ILE A 179 9.54 4.66 -9.53
N GLU A 180 9.09 3.39 -9.60
CA GLU A 180 7.87 3.02 -10.29
C GLU A 180 6.62 3.59 -9.58
N CYS A 181 5.63 4.05 -10.34
CA CYS A 181 4.34 4.49 -9.83
C CYS A 181 3.20 3.81 -10.58
N GLY A 182 2.49 2.93 -9.90
CA GLY A 182 1.34 2.21 -10.43
C GLY A 182 0.03 2.61 -9.76
N VAL A 183 -1.08 2.05 -10.26
CA VAL A 183 -2.43 2.20 -9.67
C VAL A 183 -3.03 0.82 -9.41
N CYS A 184 -3.60 0.63 -8.22
CA CYS A 184 -4.22 -0.63 -7.82
C CYS A 184 -5.70 -0.51 -7.42
N GLY A 185 -6.32 0.65 -7.59
CA GLY A 185 -7.73 0.87 -7.30
C GLY A 185 -8.63 0.62 -8.52
N GLU A 186 -9.95 0.60 -8.29
CA GLU A 186 -10.96 0.36 -9.33
C GLU A 186 -10.90 1.36 -10.48
N MET A 187 -10.39 2.57 -10.22
CA MET A 187 -10.20 3.60 -11.25
C MET A 187 -9.38 3.09 -12.43
N ALA A 188 -8.36 2.26 -12.20
CA ALA A 188 -7.51 1.69 -13.27
C ALA A 188 -8.28 0.78 -14.23
N GLY A 189 -9.31 0.09 -13.74
CA GLY A 189 -10.18 -0.78 -14.55
C GLY A 189 -11.31 -0.05 -15.29
N THR A 190 -11.50 1.23 -15.04
CA THR A 190 -12.58 2.00 -15.66
C THR A 190 -12.19 2.43 -17.09
N PRO A 191 -13.05 2.19 -18.11
CA PRO A 191 -12.77 2.58 -19.48
C PRO A 191 -12.38 4.06 -19.61
N GLY A 192 -11.28 4.34 -20.32
CA GLY A 192 -10.77 5.70 -20.55
C GLY A 192 -9.89 6.24 -19.40
N MET A 193 -9.91 5.64 -18.22
CA MET A 193 -9.09 6.11 -17.10
C MET A 193 -7.59 5.87 -17.31
N ALA A 194 -7.21 4.80 -17.99
CA ALA A 194 -5.81 4.55 -18.31
C ALA A 194 -5.13 5.73 -19.00
N SER A 195 -5.80 6.34 -19.99
CA SER A 195 -5.26 7.53 -20.69
C SER A 195 -5.11 8.73 -19.77
N VAL A 196 -6.06 8.94 -18.84
CA VAL A 196 -5.99 10.01 -17.84
C VAL A 196 -4.81 9.77 -16.90
N LEU A 197 -4.68 8.55 -16.36
CA LEU A 197 -3.60 8.18 -15.44
C LEU A 197 -2.22 8.31 -16.10
N CYS A 198 -2.06 7.82 -17.33
CA CYS A 198 -0.84 8.03 -18.12
C CYS A 198 -0.53 9.52 -18.32
N GLY A 199 -1.55 10.33 -18.64
CA GLY A 199 -1.40 11.78 -18.78
C GLY A 199 -1.00 12.51 -17.49
N LEU A 200 -1.29 11.90 -16.32
CA LEU A 200 -0.86 12.38 -15.00
C LEU A 200 0.54 11.89 -14.61
N GLY A 201 1.20 11.05 -15.43
CA GLY A 201 2.54 10.56 -15.21
C GLY A 201 2.63 9.19 -14.51
N VAL A 202 1.52 8.48 -14.37
CA VAL A 202 1.53 7.09 -13.86
C VAL A 202 2.16 6.17 -14.90
N THR A 203 3.05 5.26 -14.46
CA THR A 203 3.90 4.44 -15.35
C THR A 203 3.47 2.97 -15.45
N ASN A 204 2.66 2.48 -14.47
CA ASN A 204 2.22 1.06 -14.40
C ASN A 204 0.74 0.95 -13.99
#